data_eb0c6fceffd8165c45897ed3fdbf3e99
#
_entry.id   eb0c6fceffd8165c45897ed3fdbf3e99
#
_cell.length_a   1.000
_cell.length_b   1.000
_cell.length_c   1.000
_cell.angle_alpha   90.00
_cell.angle_beta   90.00
_cell.angle_gamma   90.00
#
_symmetry.space_group_name_H-M   'P 1'
#
loop_
_entity.id
_entity.type
_entity.pdbx_description
1 polymer ?
#
loop_
_entity_poly.entity_id
_entity_poly.type
_entity_poly.pdbx_seq_one_letter_code
_entity_poly.pdbx_strand_id
1 'polypeptide(L)'
;MKTIYSPLHAGHSGAMELIGGSIVPGFEMPSRAEYIRARVESEGLGPILPPVEHGMEAAARVHVQDYLDFLPTVWPLWTESGRDGSALPFTWPTRGLRGDIRPQAIDALLGFYSFDGGAPFVEGTWAAIKSSCDVALTAAALVKGGERSAFALCRPPGHHAGDRFMGGYCYINNAAVAAQWFRDQGAKRVSILDVDYHHGNGTQQIFYARSDVQVLNLHADPMTEYPFFLGHADETGEGEGKGFNVNYPMPFGTAWKQWSAALEDACQKLVAYRPDVVVVSLGVDTFEKDPISRFKLKTEDYPRIGKRIAVLGLPTLFVMEGGYAVEEIGVNAVGVLTGFEAG
;
A
#
# COMPACT_ATOMS: atom_id res chain seq x y z
N MET A 1 4.83 11.61 -17.04
CA MET A 1 5.19 10.47 -16.13
C MET A 1 4.91 9.14 -16.82
N LYS A 2 5.78 8.12 -16.66
CA LYS A 2 5.48 6.76 -17.12
C LYS A 2 4.67 6.01 -16.07
N THR A 3 3.66 5.25 -16.53
CA THR A 3 2.84 4.38 -15.67
C THR A 3 3.14 2.92 -15.96
N ILE A 4 3.35 2.11 -14.94
CA ILE A 4 3.47 0.66 -15.07
C ILE A 4 2.15 0.02 -14.64
N TYR A 5 1.62 -0.85 -15.50
CA TYR A 5 0.33 -1.51 -15.31
C TYR A 5 0.37 -2.94 -15.83
N SER A 6 -0.29 -3.85 -15.14
CA SER A 6 -0.46 -5.23 -15.55
C SER A 6 -1.93 -5.65 -15.57
N PRO A 7 -2.44 -6.27 -16.64
CA PRO A 7 -3.81 -6.78 -16.67
C PRO A 7 -4.04 -8.00 -15.75
N LEU A 8 -2.98 -8.62 -15.22
CA LEU A 8 -3.10 -9.78 -14.34
C LEU A 8 -3.82 -9.46 -13.02
N HIS A 9 -3.86 -8.18 -12.62
CA HIS A 9 -4.62 -7.75 -11.46
C HIS A 9 -6.10 -8.15 -11.54
N ALA A 10 -6.68 -8.25 -12.75
CA ALA A 10 -8.07 -8.59 -12.98
C ALA A 10 -8.43 -10.03 -12.53
N GLY A 11 -7.44 -10.91 -12.41
CA GLY A 11 -7.63 -12.25 -11.87
C GLY A 11 -8.03 -12.27 -10.38
N HIS A 12 -7.67 -11.23 -9.62
CA HIS A 12 -8.17 -11.02 -8.25
C HIS A 12 -9.54 -10.34 -8.33
N SER A 13 -10.61 -11.12 -8.53
CA SER A 13 -11.97 -10.64 -8.79
C SER A 13 -13.01 -11.50 -8.10
N GLY A 14 -14.13 -10.90 -7.70
CA GLY A 14 -15.24 -11.59 -7.03
C GLY A 14 -14.95 -12.01 -5.60
N ALA A 15 -13.89 -11.46 -5.00
CA ALA A 15 -13.57 -11.70 -3.60
C ALA A 15 -14.66 -11.17 -2.68
N MET A 16 -14.95 -11.92 -1.62
CA MET A 16 -15.90 -11.53 -0.57
C MET A 16 -15.14 -11.09 0.67
N GLU A 17 -15.71 -10.19 1.43
CA GLU A 17 -15.13 -9.69 2.68
C GLU A 17 -16.15 -9.62 3.82
N LEU A 18 -15.66 -9.61 5.05
CA LEU A 18 -16.47 -9.51 6.26
C LEU A 18 -16.50 -8.05 6.74
N ILE A 19 -17.66 -7.40 6.59
CA ILE A 19 -17.87 -6.03 7.09
C ILE A 19 -19.13 -5.98 7.95
N GLY A 20 -18.99 -5.38 9.14
CA GLY A 20 -20.12 -5.18 10.04
C GLY A 20 -20.88 -6.46 10.42
N GLY A 21 -20.19 -7.62 10.42
CA GLY A 21 -20.79 -8.93 10.70
C GLY A 21 -21.49 -9.59 9.51
N SER A 22 -21.37 -9.03 8.30
CA SER A 22 -21.94 -9.58 7.07
C SER A 22 -20.84 -9.88 6.05
N ILE A 23 -20.99 -10.96 5.29
CA ILE A 23 -20.16 -11.25 4.13
C ILE A 23 -20.75 -10.50 2.94
N VAL A 24 -19.95 -9.60 2.36
CA VAL A 24 -20.32 -8.71 1.26
C VAL A 24 -19.30 -8.79 0.12
N PRO A 25 -19.65 -8.38 -1.11
CA PRO A 25 -18.63 -8.19 -2.16
C PRO A 25 -17.57 -7.17 -1.74
N GLY A 26 -16.30 -7.51 -1.99
CA GLY A 26 -15.18 -6.64 -1.61
C GLY A 26 -15.21 -5.28 -2.31
N PHE A 27 -14.86 -4.22 -1.58
CA PHE A 27 -14.68 -2.88 -2.16
C PHE A 27 -13.42 -2.80 -3.03
N GLU A 28 -12.40 -3.60 -2.72
CA GLU A 28 -11.18 -3.71 -3.52
C GLU A 28 -11.47 -4.55 -4.77
N MET A 29 -11.85 -3.90 -5.87
CA MET A 29 -12.30 -4.55 -7.11
C MET A 29 -11.46 -4.11 -8.33
N PRO A 30 -11.41 -4.94 -9.40
CA PRO A 30 -10.62 -4.65 -10.60
C PRO A 30 -10.91 -3.30 -11.26
N SER A 31 -12.15 -2.84 -11.24
CA SER A 31 -12.55 -1.56 -11.82
C SER A 31 -11.78 -0.36 -11.26
N ARG A 32 -11.27 -0.42 -10.02
CA ARG A 32 -10.41 0.63 -9.45
C ARG A 32 -9.20 0.92 -10.34
N ALA A 33 -8.44 -0.11 -10.70
CA ALA A 33 -7.28 0.04 -11.56
C ALA A 33 -7.67 0.47 -12.98
N GLU A 34 -8.79 -0.02 -13.50
CA GLU A 34 -9.26 0.34 -14.84
C GLU A 34 -9.69 1.80 -14.95
N TYR A 35 -10.39 2.35 -13.95
CA TYR A 35 -10.73 3.77 -13.92
C TYR A 35 -9.49 4.67 -13.85
N ILE A 36 -8.49 4.27 -13.04
CA ILE A 36 -7.22 5.01 -12.97
C ILE A 36 -6.49 4.93 -14.32
N ARG A 37 -6.36 3.73 -14.91
CA ARG A 37 -5.72 3.54 -16.22
C ARG A 37 -6.37 4.39 -17.31
N ALA A 38 -7.69 4.33 -17.42
CA ALA A 38 -8.45 5.13 -18.39
C ALA A 38 -8.23 6.64 -18.18
N ARG A 39 -8.11 7.07 -16.91
CA ARG A 39 -7.85 8.49 -16.63
C ARG A 39 -6.41 8.89 -16.97
N VAL A 40 -5.41 8.04 -16.72
CA VAL A 40 -4.03 8.27 -17.19
C VAL A 40 -3.98 8.46 -18.70
N GLU A 41 -4.69 7.63 -19.46
CA GLU A 41 -4.79 7.73 -20.92
C GLU A 41 -5.49 9.03 -21.38
N SER A 42 -6.63 9.35 -20.78
CA SER A 42 -7.42 10.54 -21.17
C SER A 42 -6.75 11.87 -20.85
N GLU A 43 -5.96 11.92 -19.77
CA GLU A 43 -5.16 13.11 -19.41
C GLU A 43 -3.83 13.20 -20.18
N GLY A 44 -3.46 12.17 -20.94
CA GLY A 44 -2.18 12.16 -21.65
C GLY A 44 -0.98 12.23 -20.70
N LEU A 45 -1.07 11.66 -19.50
CA LEU A 45 -0.03 11.75 -18.46
C LEU A 45 1.32 11.18 -18.93
N GLY A 46 1.29 10.21 -19.85
CA GLY A 46 2.45 9.57 -20.45
C GLY A 46 2.16 8.12 -20.85
N PRO A 47 3.18 7.37 -21.30
CA PRO A 47 2.97 6.00 -21.75
C PRO A 47 2.64 5.07 -20.57
N ILE A 48 1.71 4.15 -20.82
CA ILE A 48 1.43 2.99 -19.96
C ILE A 48 2.23 1.81 -20.49
N LEU A 49 3.06 1.23 -19.65
CA LEU A 49 3.98 0.15 -20.00
C LEU A 49 3.68 -1.11 -19.16
N PRO A 50 3.88 -2.31 -19.72
CA PRO A 50 3.80 -3.53 -18.93
C PRO A 50 4.97 -3.62 -17.95
N PRO A 51 4.83 -4.37 -16.84
CA PRO A 51 5.95 -4.68 -15.97
C PRO A 51 6.92 -5.65 -16.64
N VAL A 52 8.18 -5.60 -16.21
CA VAL A 52 9.14 -6.67 -16.41
C VAL A 52 8.95 -7.69 -15.29
N GLU A 53 9.08 -8.96 -15.59
CA GLU A 53 9.04 -10.00 -14.56
C GLU A 53 10.30 -9.93 -13.70
N HIS A 54 10.11 -9.82 -12.38
CA HIS A 54 11.13 -9.88 -11.36
C HIS A 54 10.99 -11.18 -10.56
N GLY A 55 12.11 -11.70 -10.02
CA GLY A 55 12.04 -12.76 -9.01
C GLY A 55 11.46 -12.27 -7.69
N MET A 56 11.35 -13.19 -6.73
CA MET A 56 10.86 -12.84 -5.38
C MET A 56 11.98 -12.36 -4.43
N GLU A 57 13.21 -12.26 -4.93
CA GLU A 57 14.39 -11.89 -4.10
C GLU A 57 14.25 -10.51 -3.46
N ALA A 58 13.68 -9.55 -4.20
CA ALA A 58 13.42 -8.21 -3.66
C ALA A 58 12.34 -8.25 -2.57
N ALA A 59 11.28 -9.03 -2.75
CA ALA A 59 10.24 -9.22 -1.74
C ALA A 59 10.79 -9.94 -0.49
N ALA A 60 11.68 -10.92 -0.66
CA ALA A 60 12.34 -11.65 0.43
C ALA A 60 13.30 -10.77 1.27
N ARG A 61 13.58 -9.54 0.84
CA ARG A 61 14.34 -8.56 1.62
C ARG A 61 13.50 -7.88 2.71
N VAL A 62 12.18 -7.92 2.61
CA VAL A 62 11.24 -7.27 3.54
C VAL A 62 10.21 -8.23 4.12
N HIS A 63 9.93 -9.33 3.43
CA HIS A 63 9.04 -10.39 3.90
C HIS A 63 9.83 -11.64 4.22
N VAL A 64 9.42 -12.39 5.24
CA VAL A 64 10.06 -13.65 5.61
C VAL A 64 9.72 -14.74 4.59
N GLN A 65 10.67 -15.64 4.32
CA GLN A 65 10.57 -16.62 3.25
C GLN A 65 9.38 -17.57 3.43
N ASP A 66 9.10 -18.02 4.65
CA ASP A 66 7.99 -18.96 4.93
C ASP A 66 6.61 -18.35 4.65
N TYR A 67 6.47 -17.02 4.77
CA TYR A 67 5.28 -16.28 4.36
C TYR A 67 5.18 -16.19 2.83
N LEU A 68 6.28 -15.83 2.15
CA LEU A 68 6.30 -15.77 0.68
C LEU A 68 6.03 -17.13 0.05
N ASP A 69 6.56 -18.21 0.63
CA ASP A 69 6.30 -19.59 0.18
C ASP A 69 4.83 -20.02 0.40
N PHE A 70 4.17 -19.44 1.39
CA PHE A 70 2.76 -19.71 1.68
C PHE A 70 1.81 -19.11 0.64
N LEU A 71 2.03 -17.88 0.20
CA LEU A 71 1.08 -17.14 -0.66
C LEU A 71 0.65 -17.91 -1.93
N PRO A 72 1.55 -18.54 -2.72
CA PRO A 72 1.15 -19.30 -3.91
C PRO A 72 0.40 -20.59 -3.57
N THR A 73 0.48 -21.09 -2.33
CA THR A 73 -0.14 -22.36 -1.93
C THR A 73 -1.58 -22.20 -1.44
N VAL A 74 -2.02 -20.97 -1.16
CA VAL A 74 -3.32 -20.73 -0.51
C VAL A 74 -4.48 -21.28 -1.33
N TRP A 75 -4.59 -20.89 -2.60
CA TRP A 75 -5.73 -21.32 -3.43
C TRP A 75 -5.70 -22.83 -3.72
N PRO A 76 -4.58 -23.45 -4.12
CA PRO A 76 -4.49 -24.91 -4.23
C PRO A 76 -4.94 -25.65 -2.97
N LEU A 77 -4.40 -25.30 -1.80
CA LEU A 77 -4.76 -25.95 -0.52
C LEU A 77 -6.23 -25.74 -0.16
N TRP A 78 -6.79 -24.55 -0.47
CA TRP A 78 -8.19 -24.25 -0.24
C TRP A 78 -9.11 -25.14 -1.08
N THR A 79 -8.84 -25.25 -2.37
CA THR A 79 -9.64 -26.09 -3.29
C THR A 79 -9.46 -27.59 -3.06
N GLU A 80 -8.26 -28.06 -2.73
CA GLU A 80 -7.98 -29.42 -2.32
C GLU A 80 -8.78 -29.83 -1.06
N SER A 81 -9.11 -28.86 -0.19
CA SER A 81 -9.98 -29.08 0.97
C SER A 81 -11.47 -29.19 0.62
N GLY A 82 -11.85 -29.13 -0.67
CA GLY A 82 -13.22 -29.24 -1.18
C GLY A 82 -14.02 -27.94 -1.13
N ARG A 83 -13.35 -26.78 -1.04
CA ARG A 83 -13.99 -25.45 -0.98
C ARG A 83 -13.85 -24.70 -2.31
N ASP A 84 -14.84 -23.85 -2.62
CA ASP A 84 -14.95 -23.11 -3.88
C ASP A 84 -15.18 -21.59 -3.70
N GLY A 85 -15.49 -21.15 -2.48
CA GLY A 85 -15.63 -19.74 -2.13
C GLY A 85 -14.31 -19.05 -1.81
N SER A 86 -14.35 -17.75 -1.53
CA SER A 86 -13.16 -16.99 -1.11
C SER A 86 -12.51 -17.59 0.13
N ALA A 87 -11.19 -17.80 0.08
CA ALA A 87 -10.44 -18.26 1.24
C ALA A 87 -10.26 -17.10 2.22
N LEU A 88 -10.94 -17.17 3.34
CA LEU A 88 -10.92 -16.17 4.41
C LEU A 88 -10.45 -16.81 5.72
N PRO A 89 -9.62 -16.14 6.51
CA PRO A 89 -9.32 -16.58 7.88
C PRO A 89 -10.55 -16.41 8.77
N PHE A 90 -10.71 -17.28 9.76
CA PHE A 90 -11.75 -17.16 10.79
C PHE A 90 -11.20 -17.35 12.22
N THR A 91 -9.90 -17.61 12.35
CA THR A 91 -9.23 -17.78 13.64
C THR A 91 -7.79 -17.27 13.56
N TRP A 92 -7.31 -16.64 14.62
CA TRP A 92 -5.98 -16.03 14.69
C TRP A 92 -5.25 -16.41 15.97
N PRO A 93 -3.90 -16.51 15.95
CA PRO A 93 -3.12 -16.63 17.17
C PRO A 93 -3.13 -15.30 17.93
N THR A 94 -4.01 -15.20 18.94
CA THR A 94 -4.11 -14.02 19.80
C THR A 94 -3.36 -14.24 21.11
N ARG A 95 -3.44 -13.28 22.05
CA ARG A 95 -2.80 -13.36 23.37
C ARG A 95 -3.16 -14.67 24.09
N GLY A 96 -2.13 -15.36 24.58
CA GLY A 96 -2.29 -16.65 25.29
C GLY A 96 -2.34 -17.86 24.37
N LEU A 97 -2.39 -17.70 23.05
CA LEU A 97 -2.24 -18.78 22.09
C LEU A 97 -0.81 -18.86 21.54
N ARG A 98 -0.44 -20.05 21.04
CA ARG A 98 0.89 -20.30 20.46
C ARG A 98 0.95 -19.73 19.03
N GLY A 99 1.51 -18.52 18.86
CA GLY A 99 1.76 -17.90 17.57
C GLY A 99 3.16 -18.16 16.99
N ASP A 100 3.98 -18.95 17.69
CA ASP A 100 5.35 -19.29 17.31
C ASP A 100 5.46 -20.63 16.56
N ILE A 101 4.39 -21.42 16.51
CA ILE A 101 4.35 -22.72 15.82
C ILE A 101 3.47 -22.59 14.59
N ARG A 102 4.08 -22.76 13.40
CA ARG A 102 3.36 -22.77 12.13
C ARG A 102 2.41 -23.99 12.05
N PRO A 103 1.09 -23.77 11.86
CA PRO A 103 0.13 -24.87 11.72
C PRO A 103 0.25 -25.54 10.35
N GLN A 104 -0.51 -26.65 10.13
CA GLN A 104 -0.54 -27.37 8.86
C GLN A 104 -1.86 -27.19 8.10
N ALA A 105 -2.98 -27.06 8.80
CA ALA A 105 -4.29 -26.91 8.17
C ALA A 105 -4.44 -25.52 7.54
N ILE A 106 -5.03 -25.46 6.33
CA ILE A 106 -5.21 -24.19 5.58
C ILE A 106 -6.00 -23.16 6.39
N ASP A 107 -7.01 -23.57 7.17
CA ASP A 107 -7.78 -22.69 8.04
C ASP A 107 -6.92 -21.95 9.06
N ALA A 108 -5.98 -22.67 9.67
CA ALA A 108 -5.08 -22.12 10.66
C ALA A 108 -3.94 -21.34 9.99
N LEU A 109 -3.45 -21.77 8.81
CA LEU A 109 -2.43 -21.05 8.04
C LEU A 109 -2.91 -19.67 7.60
N LEU A 110 -4.16 -19.56 7.16
CA LEU A 110 -4.76 -18.27 6.80
C LEU A 110 -4.70 -17.26 7.95
N GLY A 111 -5.10 -17.67 9.15
CA GLY A 111 -5.03 -16.79 10.32
C GLY A 111 -3.61 -16.61 10.88
N PHE A 112 -2.71 -17.58 10.69
CA PHE A 112 -1.32 -17.49 11.11
C PHE A 112 -0.56 -16.41 10.33
N TYR A 113 -0.90 -16.22 9.05
CA TYR A 113 -0.31 -15.25 8.14
C TYR A 113 -1.21 -14.05 7.84
N SER A 114 -2.21 -13.76 8.66
CA SER A 114 -3.02 -12.56 8.53
C SER A 114 -3.27 -11.89 9.87
N PHE A 115 -3.55 -10.58 9.87
CA PHE A 115 -3.97 -9.88 11.08
C PHE A 115 -5.49 -9.64 11.11
N ASP A 116 -6.16 -9.79 9.95
CA ASP A 116 -7.61 -9.65 9.80
C ASP A 116 -8.18 -10.54 8.68
N GLY A 117 -9.48 -10.42 8.41
CA GLY A 117 -10.18 -11.09 7.31
C GLY A 117 -10.22 -10.29 6.01
N GLY A 118 -9.47 -9.19 5.90
CA GLY A 118 -9.52 -8.25 4.79
C GLY A 118 -8.65 -8.61 3.58
N ALA A 119 -7.97 -9.76 3.58
CA ALA A 119 -7.14 -10.21 2.45
C ALA A 119 -7.62 -11.58 1.91
N PRO A 120 -8.80 -11.64 1.25
CA PRO A 120 -9.35 -12.88 0.73
C PRO A 120 -8.58 -13.42 -0.47
N PHE A 121 -8.47 -14.75 -0.61
CA PHE A 121 -7.95 -15.38 -1.81
C PHE A 121 -9.06 -15.93 -2.69
N VAL A 122 -8.89 -15.72 -3.99
CA VAL A 122 -9.60 -16.34 -5.10
C VAL A 122 -8.58 -16.92 -6.09
N GLU A 123 -9.02 -17.63 -7.12
CA GLU A 123 -8.13 -18.35 -8.06
C GLU A 123 -6.98 -17.49 -8.62
N GLY A 124 -7.26 -16.27 -9.05
CA GLY A 124 -6.27 -15.36 -9.67
C GLY A 124 -5.46 -14.51 -8.69
N THR A 125 -5.67 -14.64 -7.38
CA THR A 125 -5.07 -13.74 -6.38
C THR A 125 -3.55 -13.78 -6.39
N TRP A 126 -2.93 -14.96 -6.43
CA TRP A 126 -1.47 -15.06 -6.47
C TRP A 126 -0.85 -14.38 -7.69
N ALA A 127 -1.42 -14.59 -8.88
CA ALA A 127 -0.94 -13.95 -10.10
C ALA A 127 -1.03 -12.42 -10.02
N ALA A 128 -2.12 -11.90 -9.43
CA ALA A 128 -2.29 -10.47 -9.20
C ALA A 128 -1.27 -9.92 -8.20
N ILE A 129 -1.04 -10.61 -7.07
CA ILE A 129 -0.05 -10.24 -6.04
C ILE A 129 1.36 -10.14 -6.66
N LYS A 130 1.80 -11.23 -7.34
CA LYS A 130 3.12 -11.29 -7.97
C LYS A 130 3.29 -10.16 -8.99
N SER A 131 2.28 -9.97 -9.83
CA SER A 131 2.28 -8.93 -10.85
C SER A 131 2.29 -7.52 -10.26
N SER A 132 1.59 -7.28 -9.14
CA SER A 132 1.61 -5.99 -8.43
C SER A 132 3.03 -5.64 -7.92
N CYS A 133 3.74 -6.64 -7.40
CA CYS A 133 5.14 -6.49 -7.00
C CYS A 133 6.05 -6.16 -8.21
N ASP A 134 5.86 -6.84 -9.35
CA ASP A 134 6.59 -6.56 -10.59
C ASP A 134 6.34 -5.14 -11.11
N VAL A 135 5.10 -4.66 -11.00
CA VAL A 135 4.71 -3.28 -11.35
C VAL A 135 5.50 -2.28 -10.51
N ALA A 136 5.56 -2.47 -9.18
CA ALA A 136 6.30 -1.59 -8.29
C ALA A 136 7.81 -1.58 -8.58
N LEU A 137 8.42 -2.75 -8.77
CA LEU A 137 9.85 -2.88 -9.06
C LEU A 137 10.23 -2.31 -10.44
N THR A 138 9.39 -2.53 -11.46
CA THR A 138 9.61 -1.96 -12.79
C THR A 138 9.53 -0.43 -12.76
N ALA A 139 8.56 0.14 -12.05
CA ALA A 139 8.45 1.58 -11.87
C ALA A 139 9.64 2.15 -11.06
N ALA A 140 10.10 1.44 -10.03
CA ALA A 140 11.31 1.79 -9.27
C ALA A 140 12.55 1.82 -10.17
N ALA A 141 12.69 0.85 -11.08
CA ALA A 141 13.79 0.80 -12.04
C ALA A 141 13.81 2.00 -12.99
N LEU A 142 12.65 2.52 -13.41
CA LEU A 142 12.56 3.75 -14.20
C LEU A 142 13.09 4.96 -13.42
N VAL A 143 12.68 5.13 -12.16
CA VAL A 143 13.17 6.22 -11.30
C VAL A 143 14.67 6.09 -11.06
N LYS A 144 15.17 4.90 -10.76
CA LYS A 144 16.61 4.63 -10.63
C LYS A 144 17.39 4.93 -11.92
N GLY A 145 16.74 4.68 -13.07
CA GLY A 145 17.31 4.96 -14.41
C GLY A 145 17.32 6.44 -14.81
N GLY A 146 16.86 7.35 -13.95
CA GLY A 146 16.91 8.81 -14.16
C GLY A 146 15.57 9.46 -14.50
N GLU A 147 14.45 8.72 -14.52
CA GLU A 147 13.14 9.37 -14.59
C GLU A 147 12.91 10.18 -13.30
N ARG A 148 12.38 11.41 -13.45
CA ARG A 148 12.00 12.24 -12.30
C ARG A 148 10.97 11.55 -11.42
N SER A 149 10.07 10.81 -12.06
CA SER A 149 8.97 10.09 -11.40
C SER A 149 8.47 8.93 -12.24
N ALA A 150 7.84 7.97 -11.57
CA ALA A 150 7.07 6.90 -12.20
C ALA A 150 5.85 6.55 -11.34
N PHE A 151 4.82 6.03 -11.96
CA PHE A 151 3.62 5.56 -11.29
C PHE A 151 3.49 4.03 -11.42
N ALA A 152 3.48 3.35 -10.30
CA ALA A 152 3.18 1.93 -10.17
C ALA A 152 1.68 1.78 -9.88
N LEU A 153 0.89 1.43 -10.89
CA LEU A 153 -0.54 1.15 -10.75
C LEU A 153 -0.72 -0.25 -10.17
N CYS A 154 -0.33 -0.39 -8.90
CA CYS A 154 -0.40 -1.62 -8.14
C CYS A 154 -1.86 -1.99 -7.82
N ARG A 155 -2.20 -3.26 -8.00
CA ARG A 155 -3.39 -3.92 -7.48
C ARG A 155 -3.14 -5.44 -7.44
N PRO A 156 -3.28 -6.07 -6.27
CA PRO A 156 -3.69 -5.54 -4.95
C PRO A 156 -2.75 -4.45 -4.38
N PRO A 157 -3.23 -3.65 -3.40
CA PRO A 157 -2.40 -2.71 -2.65
C PRO A 157 -1.41 -3.42 -1.71
N GLY A 158 -0.59 -2.66 -0.95
CA GLY A 158 0.48 -3.27 -0.19
C GLY A 158 0.72 -2.79 1.24
N HIS A 159 0.37 -1.55 1.60
CA HIS A 159 0.89 -0.88 2.79
C HIS A 159 0.48 -1.51 4.13
N HIS A 160 -0.57 -2.34 4.17
CA HIS A 160 -0.95 -3.09 5.37
C HIS A 160 -0.20 -4.41 5.55
N ALA A 161 0.43 -4.96 4.50
CA ALA A 161 1.19 -6.19 4.59
C ALA A 161 2.51 -5.97 5.37
N GLY A 162 2.68 -6.68 6.48
CA GLY A 162 3.90 -6.69 7.28
C GLY A 162 4.89 -7.73 6.79
N ASP A 163 5.96 -7.91 7.54
CA ASP A 163 7.01 -8.87 7.18
C ASP A 163 6.52 -10.32 7.05
N ARG A 164 5.47 -10.67 7.82
CA ARG A 164 4.94 -12.04 7.93
C ARG A 164 3.42 -12.12 7.86
N PHE A 165 2.72 -11.06 7.56
CA PHE A 165 1.26 -11.07 7.58
C PHE A 165 0.64 -10.22 6.47
N MET A 166 -0.55 -10.63 6.05
CA MET A 166 -1.46 -9.95 5.14
C MET A 166 -2.67 -9.41 5.90
N GLY A 167 -3.39 -8.49 5.30
CA GLY A 167 -4.64 -7.91 5.79
C GLY A 167 -4.97 -6.62 5.05
N GLY A 168 -6.17 -6.05 5.23
CA GLY A 168 -6.56 -4.80 4.60
C GLY A 168 -6.33 -4.77 3.08
N TYR A 169 -6.70 -5.82 2.38
CA TYR A 169 -6.50 -6.03 0.93
C TYR A 169 -5.04 -6.20 0.49
N CYS A 170 -4.07 -6.17 1.42
CA CYS A 170 -2.65 -6.19 1.14
C CYS A 170 -2.01 -7.54 1.43
N TYR A 171 -1.16 -8.00 0.52
CA TYR A 171 -0.47 -9.31 0.59
C TYR A 171 1.06 -9.15 0.56
N ILE A 172 1.61 -8.41 -0.39
CA ILE A 172 3.01 -8.00 -0.45
C ILE A 172 3.05 -6.48 -0.33
N ASN A 173 3.93 -5.97 0.50
CA ASN A 173 4.09 -4.53 0.67
C ASN A 173 4.89 -3.93 -0.49
N ASN A 174 4.18 -3.53 -1.54
CA ASN A 174 4.77 -3.04 -2.78
C ASN A 174 5.68 -1.82 -2.56
N ALA A 175 5.27 -0.88 -1.70
CA ALA A 175 6.05 0.31 -1.36
C ALA A 175 7.31 -0.05 -0.56
N ALA A 176 7.21 -0.97 0.41
CA ALA A 176 8.35 -1.43 1.20
C ALA A 176 9.36 -2.21 0.33
N VAL A 177 8.87 -3.08 -0.57
CA VAL A 177 9.71 -3.82 -1.53
C VAL A 177 10.48 -2.84 -2.42
N ALA A 178 9.80 -1.83 -2.97
CA ALA A 178 10.44 -0.81 -3.79
C ALA A 178 11.47 0.03 -3.00
N ALA A 179 11.14 0.42 -1.76
CA ALA A 179 12.04 1.16 -0.88
C ALA A 179 13.30 0.35 -0.55
N GLN A 180 13.15 -0.93 -0.21
CA GLN A 180 14.28 -1.82 0.03
C GLN A 180 15.10 -2.04 -1.25
N TRP A 181 14.44 -2.21 -2.40
CA TRP A 181 15.11 -2.35 -3.67
C TRP A 181 15.97 -1.11 -3.99
N PHE A 182 15.49 0.11 -3.76
CA PHE A 182 16.31 1.32 -3.90
C PHE A 182 17.54 1.28 -2.98
N ARG A 183 17.38 0.80 -1.73
CA ARG A 183 18.51 0.59 -0.81
C ARG A 183 19.55 -0.37 -1.40
N ASP A 184 19.09 -1.50 -1.92
CA ASP A 184 19.96 -2.53 -2.54
C ASP A 184 20.63 -2.00 -3.82
N GLN A 185 20.02 -1.02 -4.51
CA GLN A 185 20.58 -0.32 -5.67
C GLN A 185 21.46 0.88 -5.30
N GLY A 186 21.82 1.04 -4.03
CA GLY A 186 22.81 2.01 -3.54
C GLY A 186 22.26 3.35 -3.04
N ALA A 187 20.94 3.54 -2.98
CA ALA A 187 20.37 4.69 -2.28
C ALA A 187 20.76 4.61 -0.79
N LYS A 188 21.29 5.68 -0.20
CA LYS A 188 21.73 5.71 1.20
C LYS A 188 20.55 5.88 2.17
N ARG A 189 19.52 6.59 1.76
CA ARG A 189 18.31 6.86 2.53
C ARG A 189 17.12 6.90 1.60
N VAL A 190 16.01 6.29 2.04
CA VAL A 190 14.73 6.31 1.36
C VAL A 190 13.68 6.85 2.31
N SER A 191 12.75 7.69 1.85
CA SER A 191 11.56 8.03 2.61
C SER A 191 10.33 7.43 1.96
N ILE A 192 9.46 6.82 2.77
CA ILE A 192 8.11 6.44 2.38
C ILE A 192 7.16 7.49 2.96
N LEU A 193 6.41 8.14 2.09
CA LEU A 193 5.34 9.07 2.45
C LEU A 193 4.01 8.40 2.12
N ASP A 194 3.31 7.98 3.14
CA ASP A 194 2.00 7.34 3.02
C ASP A 194 0.90 8.39 3.20
N VAL A 195 0.08 8.58 2.16
CA VAL A 195 -1.02 9.55 2.12
C VAL A 195 -2.39 8.88 2.04
N ASP A 196 -2.42 7.57 2.20
CA ASP A 196 -3.65 6.78 2.33
C ASP A 196 -4.42 7.20 3.61
N TYR A 197 -5.74 7.00 3.60
CA TYR A 197 -6.58 7.27 4.77
C TYR A 197 -6.27 6.34 5.94
N HIS A 198 -5.95 5.07 5.63
CA HIS A 198 -5.64 4.07 6.64
C HIS A 198 -4.15 4.07 6.97
N HIS A 199 -3.81 3.78 8.21
CA HIS A 199 -2.41 3.67 8.61
C HIS A 199 -1.71 2.50 7.92
N GLY A 200 -0.58 2.75 7.27
CA GLY A 200 0.28 1.72 6.66
C GLY A 200 1.03 0.89 7.71
N ASN A 201 0.29 0.12 8.52
CA ASN A 201 0.82 -0.64 9.64
C ASN A 201 1.89 -1.65 9.24
N GLY A 202 1.78 -2.23 8.05
CA GLY A 202 2.79 -3.15 7.53
C GLY A 202 4.10 -2.43 7.20
N THR A 203 4.02 -1.27 6.55
CA THR A 203 5.20 -0.44 6.25
C THR A 203 5.90 0.01 7.53
N GLN A 204 5.15 0.48 8.52
CA GLN A 204 5.69 0.82 9.84
C GLN A 204 6.39 -0.38 10.47
N GLN A 205 5.76 -1.55 10.53
CA GLN A 205 6.30 -2.74 11.16
C GLN A 205 7.62 -3.19 10.51
N ILE A 206 7.70 -3.17 9.17
CA ILE A 206 8.90 -3.58 8.42
C ILE A 206 10.10 -2.67 8.72
N PHE A 207 9.90 -1.35 8.84
CA PHE A 207 10.99 -0.39 8.99
C PHE A 207 11.16 0.19 10.39
N TYR A 208 10.41 -0.29 11.38
CA TYR A 208 10.30 0.33 12.71
C TYR A 208 11.63 0.45 13.47
N ALA A 209 12.56 -0.49 13.27
CA ALA A 209 13.89 -0.49 13.88
C ALA A 209 15.02 0.05 12.97
N ARG A 210 14.66 0.71 11.84
CA ARG A 210 15.62 1.11 10.80
C ARG A 210 15.72 2.62 10.68
N SER A 211 16.96 3.13 10.55
CA SER A 211 17.26 4.56 10.35
C SER A 211 17.51 4.94 8.88
N ASP A 212 17.67 3.95 8.00
CA ASP A 212 17.95 4.12 6.58
C ASP A 212 16.71 4.19 5.68
N VAL A 213 15.54 3.90 6.25
CA VAL A 213 14.22 4.13 5.65
C VAL A 213 13.36 4.90 6.65
N GLN A 214 12.97 6.13 6.29
CA GLN A 214 12.03 6.93 7.07
C GLN A 214 10.61 6.64 6.61
N VAL A 215 9.67 6.48 7.55
CA VAL A 215 8.24 6.28 7.28
C VAL A 215 7.46 7.46 7.86
N LEU A 216 6.69 8.14 7.00
CA LEU A 216 5.82 9.26 7.34
C LEU A 216 4.41 8.91 6.90
N ASN A 217 3.46 8.85 7.84
CA ASN A 217 2.12 8.29 7.60
C ASN A 217 1.01 9.27 8.01
N LEU A 218 0.18 9.72 7.05
CA LEU A 218 -0.92 10.67 7.26
C LEU A 218 -2.24 9.91 7.22
N HIS A 219 -2.84 9.63 8.37
CA HIS A 219 -3.95 8.67 8.44
C HIS A 219 -5.02 9.05 9.48
N ALA A 220 -6.13 8.31 9.48
CA ALA A 220 -7.16 8.44 10.49
C ALA A 220 -6.69 7.94 11.87
N ASP A 221 -7.24 8.50 12.94
CA ASP A 221 -6.88 8.16 14.32
C ASP A 221 -7.19 6.69 14.63
N PRO A 222 -6.17 5.85 14.96
CA PRO A 222 -6.35 4.44 15.24
C PRO A 222 -7.21 4.16 16.48
N MET A 223 -7.46 5.15 17.32
CA MET A 223 -8.43 5.01 18.42
C MET A 223 -9.86 4.78 17.94
N THR A 224 -10.16 5.15 16.71
CA THR A 224 -11.52 5.11 16.15
C THR A 224 -11.61 4.49 14.76
N GLU A 225 -10.46 4.26 14.10
CA GLU A 225 -10.41 3.77 12.73
C GLU A 225 -9.44 2.61 12.56
N TYR A 226 -9.72 1.77 11.56
CA TYR A 226 -8.86 0.68 11.11
C TYR A 226 -7.43 1.17 10.78
N PRO A 227 -6.37 0.43 11.12
CA PRO A 227 -6.30 -0.92 11.68
C PRO A 227 -6.35 -0.98 13.23
N PHE A 228 -6.71 0.07 13.92
CA PHE A 228 -6.92 0.26 15.36
C PHE A 228 -5.69 0.13 16.26
N PHE A 229 -4.81 -0.86 16.03
CA PHE A 229 -3.78 -1.28 16.99
C PHE A 229 -2.38 -0.72 16.71
N LEU A 230 -2.22 0.05 15.64
CA LEU A 230 -1.00 0.75 15.24
C LEU A 230 -1.34 2.09 14.59
N GLY A 231 -0.40 3.05 14.63
CA GLY A 231 -0.57 4.37 14.06
C GLY A 231 -0.65 5.49 15.11
N HIS A 232 -0.33 5.19 16.37
CA HIS A 232 -0.32 6.21 17.42
C HIS A 232 0.84 7.19 17.24
N ALA A 233 0.63 8.46 17.63
CA ALA A 233 1.62 9.52 17.44
C ALA A 233 2.93 9.32 18.25
N ASP A 234 2.89 8.52 19.31
CA ASP A 234 4.05 8.19 20.15
C ASP A 234 4.86 6.99 19.62
N GLU A 235 4.38 6.32 18.57
CA GLU A 235 5.13 5.26 17.87
C GLU A 235 6.17 5.88 16.94
N THR A 236 7.35 6.14 17.46
CA THR A 236 8.41 6.90 16.75
C THR A 236 9.60 6.06 16.31
N GLY A 237 9.44 4.73 16.25
CA GLY A 237 10.52 3.79 15.95
C GLY A 237 11.20 3.26 17.21
N GLU A 238 12.04 2.24 17.02
CA GLU A 238 12.83 1.62 18.11
C GLU A 238 14.29 1.41 17.69
N GLY A 239 15.16 1.24 18.65
CA GLY A 239 16.60 1.04 18.40
C GLY A 239 17.17 2.16 17.52
N GLU A 240 17.85 1.78 16.43
CA GLU A 240 18.38 2.73 15.44
C GLU A 240 17.29 3.46 14.65
N GLY A 241 16.09 2.89 14.58
CA GLY A 241 14.91 3.47 13.90
C GLY A 241 14.22 4.58 14.70
N LYS A 242 14.66 4.87 15.94
CA LYS A 242 14.05 5.90 16.78
C LYS A 242 14.07 7.27 16.14
N GLY A 243 12.89 7.87 15.95
CA GLY A 243 12.70 9.18 15.29
C GLY A 243 12.54 9.11 13.77
N PHE A 244 12.60 7.90 13.16
CA PHE A 244 12.44 7.72 11.71
C PHE A 244 11.05 7.18 11.32
N ASN A 245 10.19 6.85 12.28
CA ASN A 245 8.78 6.63 12.09
C ASN A 245 7.99 7.84 12.63
N VAL A 246 7.07 8.40 11.84
CA VAL A 246 6.24 9.54 12.24
C VAL A 246 4.81 9.34 11.78
N ASN A 247 3.90 9.26 12.72
CA ASN A 247 2.47 9.12 12.50
C ASN A 247 1.74 10.44 12.72
N TYR A 248 0.80 10.75 11.83
CA TYR A 248 -0.10 11.90 11.90
C TYR A 248 -1.55 11.41 12.01
N PRO A 249 -1.96 10.87 13.17
CA PRO A 249 -3.35 10.46 13.37
C PRO A 249 -4.28 11.66 13.37
N MET A 250 -5.32 11.62 12.57
CA MET A 250 -6.27 12.72 12.40
C MET A 250 -7.71 12.25 12.67
N PRO A 251 -8.56 13.09 13.29
CA PRO A 251 -9.93 12.71 13.63
C PRO A 251 -10.82 12.60 12.38
N PHE A 252 -11.95 11.93 12.53
CA PHE A 252 -13.03 11.94 11.55
C PHE A 252 -13.42 13.36 11.13
N GLY A 253 -13.77 13.53 9.87
CA GLY A 253 -14.13 14.83 9.31
C GLY A 253 -12.97 15.74 8.97
N THR A 254 -11.70 15.25 9.11
CA THR A 254 -10.52 15.99 8.69
C THR A 254 -10.64 16.40 7.22
N ALA A 255 -10.52 17.70 6.99
CA ALA A 255 -10.57 18.32 5.68
C ALA A 255 -9.19 18.90 5.31
N TRP A 256 -9.10 19.47 4.11
CA TRP A 256 -7.84 19.96 3.53
C TRP A 256 -6.97 20.77 4.49
N LYS A 257 -7.55 21.73 5.23
CA LYS A 257 -6.78 22.64 6.10
C LYS A 257 -5.93 21.88 7.13
N GLN A 258 -6.51 20.87 7.79
CA GLN A 258 -5.83 20.09 8.81
C GLN A 258 -4.90 19.07 8.14
N TRP A 259 -5.38 18.37 7.12
CA TRP A 259 -4.62 17.37 6.40
C TRP A 259 -3.38 17.95 5.73
N SER A 260 -3.51 19.11 5.07
CA SER A 260 -2.37 19.79 4.43
C SER A 260 -1.34 20.33 5.41
N ALA A 261 -1.72 20.65 6.63
CA ALA A 261 -0.77 21.04 7.67
C ALA A 261 0.09 19.83 8.11
N ALA A 262 -0.51 18.63 8.21
CA ALA A 262 0.25 17.40 8.46
C ALA A 262 1.19 17.05 7.27
N LEU A 263 0.72 17.22 6.02
CA LEU A 263 1.56 17.04 4.84
C LEU A 263 2.74 18.00 4.83
N GLU A 264 2.53 19.26 5.21
CA GLU A 264 3.61 20.25 5.27
C GLU A 264 4.69 19.87 6.28
N ASP A 265 4.29 19.47 7.51
CA ASP A 265 5.24 19.01 8.54
C ASP A 265 5.97 17.72 8.09
N ALA A 266 5.26 16.76 7.49
CA ALA A 266 5.87 15.56 6.92
C ALA A 266 6.90 15.90 5.84
N CYS A 267 6.61 16.83 4.93
CA CYS A 267 7.54 17.30 3.92
C CYS A 267 8.77 17.98 4.52
N GLN A 268 8.61 18.77 5.61
CA GLN A 268 9.74 19.38 6.30
C GLN A 268 10.66 18.33 6.95
N LYS A 269 10.09 17.31 7.58
CA LYS A 269 10.85 16.18 8.13
C LYS A 269 11.58 15.38 7.05
N LEU A 270 10.92 15.18 5.90
CA LEU A 270 11.52 14.53 4.74
C LEU A 270 12.73 15.32 4.22
N VAL A 271 12.61 16.65 4.08
CA VAL A 271 13.73 17.53 3.71
C VAL A 271 14.87 17.45 4.72
N ALA A 272 14.57 17.43 6.02
CA ALA A 272 15.56 17.31 7.08
C ALA A 272 16.30 15.94 7.05
N TYR A 273 15.58 14.87 6.69
CA TYR A 273 16.16 13.55 6.56
C TYR A 273 17.05 13.41 5.33
N ARG A 274 16.81 14.18 4.27
CA ARG A 274 17.59 14.20 3.00
C ARG A 274 17.65 12.82 2.33
N PRO A 275 16.54 12.22 1.95
CA PRO A 275 16.55 10.94 1.24
C PRO A 275 17.06 11.11 -0.19
N ASP A 276 17.55 10.02 -0.78
CA ASP A 276 17.96 9.96 -2.19
C ASP A 276 16.74 9.77 -3.12
N VAL A 277 15.65 9.22 -2.59
CA VAL A 277 14.40 8.95 -3.31
C VAL A 277 13.21 8.93 -2.34
N VAL A 278 12.05 9.32 -2.83
CA VAL A 278 10.77 9.25 -2.12
C VAL A 278 9.90 8.18 -2.77
N VAL A 279 9.34 7.28 -1.96
CA VAL A 279 8.26 6.38 -2.34
C VAL A 279 6.97 6.93 -1.72
N VAL A 280 5.95 7.17 -2.54
CA VAL A 280 4.65 7.65 -2.08
C VAL A 280 3.66 6.49 -2.13
N SER A 281 3.21 6.00 -0.97
CA SER A 281 2.03 5.14 -0.89
C SER A 281 0.81 6.01 -1.16
N LEU A 282 0.28 5.90 -2.38
CA LEU A 282 -0.74 6.78 -2.92
C LEU A 282 -2.13 6.16 -2.73
N GLY A 283 -2.73 6.35 -1.55
CA GLY A 283 -4.16 6.15 -1.34
C GLY A 283 -4.94 7.43 -1.63
N VAL A 284 -6.15 7.29 -2.15
CA VAL A 284 -7.07 8.40 -2.40
C VAL A 284 -8.43 8.20 -1.73
N ASP A 285 -8.49 7.32 -0.77
CA ASP A 285 -9.64 7.08 0.13
C ASP A 285 -9.82 8.17 1.19
N THR A 286 -8.92 9.16 1.27
CA THR A 286 -9.14 10.41 1.99
C THR A 286 -10.30 11.24 1.43
N PHE A 287 -10.88 10.83 0.29
CA PHE A 287 -11.96 11.53 -0.43
C PHE A 287 -13.28 11.55 0.36
N GLU A 288 -13.98 12.69 0.33
CA GLU A 288 -15.21 12.92 1.12
C GLU A 288 -16.38 11.96 0.83
N LYS A 289 -16.35 11.26 -0.34
CA LYS A 289 -17.38 10.29 -0.74
C LYS A 289 -16.88 8.85 -0.75
N ASP A 290 -15.68 8.60 -0.22
CA ASP A 290 -15.19 7.24 -0.13
C ASP A 290 -16.08 6.41 0.82
N PRO A 291 -16.51 5.19 0.42
CA PRO A 291 -17.49 4.41 1.19
C PRO A 291 -16.95 3.86 2.50
N ILE A 292 -15.62 3.73 2.65
CA ILE A 292 -15.00 3.13 3.84
C ILE A 292 -14.09 4.10 4.59
N SER A 293 -14.17 5.40 4.29
CA SER A 293 -13.40 6.44 4.96
C SER A 293 -14.26 7.58 5.48
N ARG A 294 -13.68 8.46 6.29
CA ARG A 294 -14.40 9.56 6.94
C ARG A 294 -13.69 10.91 6.87
N PHE A 295 -12.62 11.03 6.06
CA PHE A 295 -12.04 12.34 5.76
C PHE A 295 -12.91 13.12 4.76
N LYS A 296 -12.57 14.37 4.55
CA LYS A 296 -13.37 15.32 3.76
C LYS A 296 -12.55 16.07 2.71
N LEU A 297 -11.51 15.42 2.17
CA LEU A 297 -10.78 15.96 1.03
C LEU A 297 -11.68 15.94 -0.21
N LYS A 298 -11.52 16.96 -1.04
CA LYS A 298 -12.25 17.11 -2.28
C LYS A 298 -11.36 16.86 -3.48
N THR A 299 -11.96 16.63 -4.63
CA THR A 299 -11.22 16.37 -5.86
C THR A 299 -10.19 17.46 -6.20
N GLU A 300 -10.50 18.74 -5.92
CA GLU A 300 -9.57 19.84 -6.13
C GLU A 300 -8.35 19.87 -5.20
N ASP A 301 -8.35 19.08 -4.14
CA ASP A 301 -7.22 19.00 -3.19
C ASP A 301 -6.09 18.09 -3.70
N TYR A 302 -6.42 17.04 -4.47
CA TYR A 302 -5.44 16.04 -4.93
C TYR A 302 -4.32 16.63 -5.80
N PRO A 303 -4.58 17.51 -6.79
CA PRO A 303 -3.50 18.19 -7.51
C PRO A 303 -2.58 19.02 -6.61
N ARG A 304 -3.11 19.53 -5.49
CA ARG A 304 -2.32 20.31 -4.51
C ARG A 304 -1.36 19.41 -3.74
N ILE A 305 -1.75 18.15 -3.46
CA ILE A 305 -0.87 17.14 -2.84
C ILE A 305 0.33 16.91 -3.76
N GLY A 306 0.08 16.61 -5.03
CA GLY A 306 1.13 16.38 -6.01
C GLY A 306 2.08 17.56 -6.16
N LYS A 307 1.55 18.78 -6.28
CA LYS A 307 2.35 20.01 -6.34
C LYS A 307 3.26 20.16 -5.11
N ARG A 308 2.73 19.87 -3.91
CA ARG A 308 3.54 19.98 -2.68
C ARG A 308 4.69 18.97 -2.66
N ILE A 309 4.45 17.74 -3.13
CA ILE A 309 5.50 16.72 -3.23
C ILE A 309 6.53 17.11 -4.28
N ALA A 310 6.13 17.64 -5.42
CA ALA A 310 7.01 18.08 -6.49
C ALA A 310 8.04 19.14 -6.04
N VAL A 311 7.65 20.06 -5.15
CA VAL A 311 8.53 21.09 -4.57
C VAL A 311 9.71 20.51 -3.80
N LEU A 312 9.66 19.24 -3.39
CA LEU A 312 10.80 18.56 -2.77
C LEU A 312 11.99 18.39 -3.73
N GLY A 313 11.73 18.37 -5.05
CA GLY A 313 12.77 18.23 -6.07
C GLY A 313 13.49 16.88 -6.07
N LEU A 314 12.87 15.85 -5.48
CA LEU A 314 13.45 14.51 -5.31
C LEU A 314 12.89 13.51 -6.34
N PRO A 315 13.68 12.53 -6.78
CA PRO A 315 13.16 11.40 -7.53
C PRO A 315 12.03 10.73 -6.75
N THR A 316 10.88 10.50 -7.40
CA THR A 316 9.66 10.07 -6.70
C THR A 316 9.00 8.88 -7.42
N LEU A 317 8.76 7.81 -6.66
CA LEU A 317 7.95 6.68 -7.08
C LEU A 317 6.57 6.77 -6.42
N PHE A 318 5.50 6.81 -7.21
CA PHE A 318 4.14 6.66 -6.70
C PHE A 318 3.70 5.21 -6.80
N VAL A 319 3.19 4.65 -5.70
CA VAL A 319 2.67 3.28 -5.62
C VAL A 319 1.21 3.35 -5.22
N MET A 320 0.31 2.84 -6.07
CA MET A 320 -1.13 2.90 -5.80
C MET A 320 -1.51 2.01 -4.62
N GLU A 321 -2.30 2.57 -3.69
CA GLU A 321 -2.86 1.90 -2.52
C GLU A 321 -4.41 1.98 -2.54
N GLY A 322 -5.03 2.52 -1.49
CA GLY A 322 -6.48 2.61 -1.31
C GLY A 322 -7.20 3.65 -2.16
N GLY A 323 -8.51 3.64 -2.05
CA GLY A 323 -9.48 4.48 -2.77
C GLY A 323 -10.59 3.64 -3.35
N TYR A 324 -11.82 3.86 -2.88
CA TYR A 324 -12.97 2.97 -3.12
C TYR A 324 -14.20 3.71 -3.66
N ALA A 325 -14.14 5.04 -3.78
CA ALA A 325 -15.06 5.83 -4.59
C ALA A 325 -14.72 5.61 -6.08
N VAL A 326 -15.22 4.50 -6.64
CA VAL A 326 -14.74 3.91 -7.91
C VAL A 326 -14.86 4.87 -9.10
N GLU A 327 -15.89 5.71 -9.14
CA GLU A 327 -16.10 6.68 -10.24
C GLU A 327 -15.08 7.84 -10.15
N GLU A 328 -14.71 8.27 -8.96
CA GLU A 328 -13.81 9.40 -8.73
C GLU A 328 -12.34 9.01 -8.54
N ILE A 329 -12.06 7.73 -8.29
CA ILE A 329 -10.69 7.25 -7.99
C ILE A 329 -9.69 7.66 -9.09
N GLY A 330 -10.07 7.53 -10.34
CA GLY A 330 -9.20 7.90 -11.47
C GLY A 330 -8.89 9.40 -11.48
N VAL A 331 -9.91 10.24 -11.22
CA VAL A 331 -9.75 11.70 -11.18
C VAL A 331 -8.84 12.12 -10.02
N ASN A 332 -9.03 11.52 -8.85
CA ASN A 332 -8.29 11.85 -7.64
C ASN A 332 -6.83 11.37 -7.73
N ALA A 333 -6.58 10.11 -8.09
CA ALA A 333 -5.22 9.57 -8.20
C ALA A 333 -4.43 10.29 -9.30
N VAL A 334 -4.99 10.43 -10.50
CA VAL A 334 -4.33 11.14 -11.61
C VAL A 334 -4.20 12.63 -11.31
N GLY A 335 -5.11 13.20 -10.50
CA GLY A 335 -5.00 14.56 -9.99
C GLY A 335 -3.71 14.80 -9.19
N VAL A 336 -3.30 13.86 -8.32
CA VAL A 336 -2.01 13.93 -7.63
C VAL A 336 -0.85 13.90 -8.62
N LEU A 337 -0.90 12.97 -9.58
CA LEU A 337 0.18 12.77 -10.55
C LEU A 337 0.34 13.97 -11.49
N THR A 338 -0.74 14.52 -12.01
CA THR A 338 -0.72 15.73 -12.86
C THR A 338 -0.28 16.96 -12.06
N GLY A 339 -0.69 17.06 -10.80
CA GLY A 339 -0.22 18.10 -9.88
C GLY A 339 1.29 18.04 -9.66
N PHE A 340 1.86 16.82 -9.53
CA PHE A 340 3.30 16.61 -9.41
C PHE A 340 4.04 16.97 -10.70
N GLU A 341 3.54 16.58 -11.86
CA GLU A 341 4.19 16.88 -13.15
C GLU A 341 4.18 18.40 -13.47
N ALA A 342 3.17 19.13 -12.97
CA ALA A 342 3.04 20.57 -13.17
C ALA A 342 3.87 21.42 -12.17
N GLY A 343 4.42 20.84 -11.10
CA GLY A 343 5.27 21.48 -10.10
C GLY A 343 6.73 21.15 -10.32
#